data_1159fdc2713d6fc41212e3309f00d1b9
#
_entry.id   1159fdc2713d6fc41212e3309f00d1b9
#
_cell.length_a   1.000
_cell.length_b   1.000
_cell.length_c   1.000
_cell.angle_alpha   90.00
_cell.angle_beta   90.00
_cell.angle_gamma   90.00
#
_symmetry.space_group_name_H-M   'P 1'
#
loop_
_entity.id
_entity.type
_entity.pdbx_description
1 polymer ?
#
loop_
_entity_poly.entity_id
_entity_poly.type
_entity_poly.pdbx_seq_one_letter_code
_entity_poly.pdbx_strand_id
1 'polypeptide(L)'
;MMNRCLYCYQELGEGETDFHPQCGKKIFGSKTVPLLPYTKADIKQLAEQVIRSQTTLTGVQAKLSLDISSSPNQPQRFTIVGLWGRYILKPQTEQFKYMPEVEDLTMHLAELAKVNVVPHSLIRFADGELAYITKRIDRTSKGEKLPMEDMCQ
;
A
#
# COMPACT_ATOMS: atom_id res chain seq x y z
N MET A 1 -18.98 -9.66 12.82
CA MET A 1 -18.33 -9.31 11.53
C MET A 1 -17.23 -10.32 11.30
N MET A 2 -17.21 -11.02 10.17
CA MET A 2 -16.11 -11.97 9.88
C MET A 2 -14.81 -11.16 9.71
N ASN A 3 -13.82 -11.48 10.52
CA ASN A 3 -12.49 -10.86 10.42
C ASN A 3 -11.71 -11.57 9.31
N ARG A 4 -11.46 -10.91 8.19
CA ARG A 4 -10.80 -11.47 7.01
C ARG A 4 -9.44 -10.84 6.78
N CYS A 5 -8.53 -11.65 6.29
CA CYS A 5 -7.20 -11.21 5.89
C CYS A 5 -7.28 -10.19 4.72
N LEU A 6 -6.62 -9.06 4.86
CA LEU A 6 -6.60 -7.99 3.86
C LEU A 6 -5.84 -8.35 2.58
N TYR A 7 -5.10 -9.46 2.58
CA TYR A 7 -4.38 -9.96 1.41
C TYR A 7 -5.12 -11.08 0.68
N CYS A 8 -5.54 -12.14 1.38
CA CYS A 8 -6.08 -13.32 0.72
C CYS A 8 -7.59 -13.50 0.91
N TYR A 9 -8.25 -12.60 1.66
CA TYR A 9 -9.68 -12.59 1.98
C TYR A 9 -10.22 -13.82 2.73
N GLN A 10 -9.33 -14.74 3.12
CA GLN A 10 -9.71 -15.88 3.96
C GLN A 10 -9.92 -15.43 5.42
N GLU A 11 -10.68 -16.22 6.16
CA GLU A 11 -10.96 -15.96 7.57
C GLU A 11 -9.67 -16.00 8.39
N LEU A 12 -9.50 -15.02 9.29
CA LEU A 12 -8.37 -14.94 10.21
C LEU A 12 -8.56 -15.87 11.40
N GLY A 13 -7.46 -16.43 11.88
CA GLY A 13 -7.44 -17.24 13.08
C GLY A 13 -7.60 -16.42 14.36
N GLU A 14 -7.75 -17.12 15.50
CA GLU A 14 -7.82 -16.48 16.80
C GLU A 14 -6.54 -15.69 17.10
N GLY A 15 -6.69 -14.41 17.48
CA GLY A 15 -5.57 -13.51 17.76
C GLY A 15 -4.88 -12.90 16.54
N GLU A 16 -5.28 -13.27 15.32
CA GLU A 16 -4.78 -12.64 14.10
C GLU A 16 -5.56 -11.34 13.79
N THR A 17 -4.83 -10.33 13.33
CA THR A 17 -5.41 -9.03 12.97
C THR A 17 -4.93 -8.62 11.58
N ASP A 18 -5.88 -8.29 10.70
CA ASP A 18 -5.68 -7.82 9.33
C ASP A 18 -4.93 -8.78 8.40
N PHE A 19 -3.96 -9.55 8.87
CA PHE A 19 -3.16 -10.44 8.04
C PHE A 19 -2.83 -11.77 8.72
N HIS A 20 -2.86 -12.86 7.96
CA HIS A 20 -2.13 -14.07 8.36
C HIS A 20 -0.62 -13.79 8.32
N PRO A 21 0.19 -14.39 9.19
CA PRO A 21 1.65 -14.21 9.19
C PRO A 21 2.31 -14.54 7.85
N GLN A 22 1.81 -15.54 7.14
CA GLN A 22 2.33 -15.91 5.82
C GLN A 22 1.97 -14.88 4.73
N CYS A 23 0.81 -14.24 4.83
CA CYS A 23 0.39 -13.18 3.92
C CYS A 23 1.23 -11.92 4.15
N GLY A 24 1.46 -11.54 5.41
CA GLY A 24 2.37 -10.45 5.76
C GLY A 24 3.79 -10.69 5.21
N LYS A 25 4.29 -11.91 5.32
CA LYS A 25 5.60 -12.27 4.78
C LYS A 25 5.67 -12.12 3.25
N LYS A 26 4.63 -12.48 2.51
CA LYS A 26 4.59 -12.34 1.05
C LYS A 26 4.68 -10.89 0.59
N ILE A 27 3.94 -9.99 1.24
CA ILE A 27 3.86 -8.57 0.84
C ILE A 27 5.02 -7.77 1.44
N PHE A 28 5.26 -7.90 2.74
CA PHE A 28 6.16 -7.02 3.50
C PHE A 28 7.49 -7.66 3.85
N GLY A 29 7.68 -8.93 3.55
CA GLY A 29 8.90 -9.67 3.88
C GLY A 29 9.01 -10.10 5.35
N SER A 30 8.02 -9.78 6.18
CA SER A 30 7.97 -10.11 7.62
C SER A 30 6.63 -10.74 7.98
N LYS A 31 6.65 -11.70 8.91
CA LYS A 31 5.42 -12.27 9.49
C LYS A 31 4.67 -11.26 10.33
N THR A 32 5.36 -10.30 10.92
CA THR A 32 4.76 -9.15 11.62
C THR A 32 4.63 -8.02 10.61
N VAL A 33 3.40 -7.60 10.35
CA VAL A 33 3.11 -6.52 9.40
C VAL A 33 3.58 -5.19 9.99
N PRO A 34 4.31 -4.37 9.20
CA PRO A 34 4.71 -3.05 9.66
C PRO A 34 3.49 -2.18 9.99
N LEU A 35 3.57 -1.43 11.06
CA LEU A 35 2.51 -0.50 11.45
C LEU A 35 2.41 0.65 10.44
N LEU A 36 1.18 1.02 10.08
CA LEU A 36 0.87 2.23 9.31
C LEU A 36 0.34 3.29 10.29
N PRO A 37 1.22 4.13 10.88
CA PRO A 37 0.87 4.98 12.03
C PRO A 37 0.14 6.28 11.64
N TYR A 38 -0.40 6.34 10.43
CA TYR A 38 -1.08 7.50 9.89
C TYR A 38 -2.58 7.31 9.89
N THR A 39 -3.32 8.40 10.04
CA THR A 39 -4.76 8.47 9.78
C THR A 39 -5.00 8.95 8.35
N LYS A 40 -6.23 8.78 7.85
CA LYS A 40 -6.65 9.36 6.56
C LYS A 40 -6.45 10.89 6.51
N ALA A 41 -6.69 11.58 7.65
CA ALA A 41 -6.50 13.03 7.75
C ALA A 41 -5.02 13.42 7.60
N ASP A 42 -4.11 12.70 8.24
CA ASP A 42 -2.66 12.92 8.10
C ASP A 42 -2.22 12.75 6.64
N ILE A 43 -2.72 11.70 5.99
CA ILE A 43 -2.40 11.41 4.58
C ILE A 43 -2.92 12.52 3.66
N LYS A 44 -4.14 13.03 3.89
CA LYS A 44 -4.70 14.13 3.10
C LYS A 44 -3.82 15.38 3.22
N GLN A 45 -3.44 15.76 4.43
CA GLN A 45 -2.57 16.90 4.67
C GLN A 45 -1.20 16.76 4.00
N LEU A 46 -0.59 15.59 4.08
CA LEU A 46 0.70 15.30 3.47
C LEU A 46 0.61 15.26 1.93
N ALA A 47 -0.45 14.68 1.38
CA ALA A 47 -0.70 14.68 -0.06
C ALA A 47 -0.87 16.10 -0.61
N GLU A 48 -1.58 16.98 0.08
CA GLU A 48 -1.71 18.39 -0.29
C GLU A 48 -0.35 19.11 -0.29
N GLN A 49 0.52 18.83 0.67
CA GLN A 49 1.87 19.39 0.71
C GLN A 49 2.73 18.90 -0.46
N VAL A 50 2.64 17.62 -0.81
CA VAL A 50 3.37 17.05 -1.95
C VAL A 50 2.86 17.61 -3.27
N ILE A 51 1.55 17.76 -3.44
CA ILE A 51 0.94 18.33 -4.65
C ILE A 51 1.35 19.81 -4.82
N ARG A 52 1.40 20.58 -3.74
CA ARG A 52 1.87 21.99 -3.78
C ARG A 52 3.34 22.12 -4.17
N SER A 53 4.16 21.13 -3.86
CA SER A 53 5.59 21.12 -4.20
C SER A 53 5.89 20.59 -5.60
N GLN A 54 4.96 19.86 -6.21
CA GLN A 54 5.07 19.30 -7.56
C GLN A 54 3.98 19.91 -8.44
N THR A 55 4.34 20.95 -9.16
CA THR A 55 3.48 21.52 -10.22
C THR A 55 3.25 20.46 -11.27
N THR A 56 2.09 19.83 -11.27
CA THR A 56 1.38 19.20 -12.37
C THR A 56 0.67 17.90 -11.99
N LEU A 57 -0.55 17.86 -12.35
CA LEU A 57 -1.50 16.80 -12.67
C LEU A 57 -2.77 16.90 -11.83
N THR A 58 -3.67 17.72 -12.32
CA THR A 58 -5.09 17.73 -11.97
C THR A 58 -5.72 16.37 -12.33
N GLY A 59 -6.41 15.77 -11.37
CA GLY A 59 -7.28 14.61 -11.62
C GLY A 59 -6.69 13.25 -11.33
N VAL A 60 -5.47 13.14 -10.83
CA VAL A 60 -4.86 11.85 -10.47
C VAL A 60 -5.08 11.55 -8.99
N GLN A 61 -5.47 10.30 -8.69
CA GLN A 61 -5.54 9.78 -7.33
C GLN A 61 -4.24 10.05 -6.58
N ALA A 62 -4.34 10.59 -5.36
CA ALA A 62 -3.18 10.79 -4.50
C ALA A 62 -2.45 9.45 -4.29
N LYS A 63 -1.15 9.44 -4.51
CA LYS A 63 -0.28 8.30 -4.27
C LYS A 63 0.91 8.74 -3.45
N LEU A 64 1.25 7.98 -2.43
CA LEU A 64 2.35 8.26 -1.51
C LEU A 64 3.38 7.15 -1.58
N SER A 65 4.63 7.54 -1.57
CA SER A 65 5.74 6.59 -1.51
C SER A 65 6.07 6.27 -0.06
N LEU A 66 6.10 4.99 0.28
CA LEU A 66 6.40 4.50 1.63
C LEU A 66 7.64 3.62 1.63
N ASP A 67 8.34 3.64 2.75
CA ASP A 67 9.35 2.64 3.08
C ASP A 67 9.14 2.09 4.48
N ILE A 68 9.74 0.94 4.78
CA ILE A 68 9.70 0.32 6.10
C ILE A 68 10.92 0.77 6.87
N SER A 69 10.69 1.47 7.98
CA SER A 69 11.73 1.81 8.95
C SER A 69 11.72 0.82 10.12
N SER A 70 12.90 0.45 10.57
CA SER A 70 13.10 -0.35 11.77
C SER A 70 14.09 0.35 12.68
N SER A 71 13.79 0.39 13.98
CA SER A 71 14.72 0.86 15.00
C SER A 71 14.93 -0.26 16.00
N PRO A 72 16.09 -0.34 16.66
CA PRO A 72 16.30 -1.32 17.71
C PRO A 72 15.20 -1.24 18.77
N ASN A 73 14.61 -2.39 19.11
CA ASN A 73 13.54 -2.52 20.11
C ASN A 73 12.21 -1.81 19.79
N GLN A 74 11.97 -1.43 18.55
CA GLN A 74 10.68 -0.90 18.10
C GLN A 74 10.08 -1.75 16.98
N PRO A 75 8.75 -1.88 16.90
CA PRO A 75 8.11 -2.58 15.80
C PRO A 75 8.41 -1.85 14.48
N GLN A 76 8.53 -2.62 13.41
CA GLN A 76 8.63 -2.05 12.06
C GLN A 76 7.42 -1.17 11.77
N ARG A 77 7.64 -0.05 11.11
CA ARG A 77 6.57 0.88 10.71
C ARG A 77 6.82 1.43 9.33
N PHE A 78 5.74 1.78 8.64
CA PHE A 78 5.82 2.54 7.41
C PHE A 78 6.15 3.99 7.70
N THR A 79 7.01 4.54 6.86
CA THR A 79 7.38 5.96 6.87
C THR A 79 7.14 6.52 5.48
N ILE A 80 6.49 7.67 5.40
CA ILE A 80 6.34 8.40 4.13
C ILE A 80 7.71 8.95 3.75
N VAL A 81 8.13 8.59 2.56
CA VAL A 81 9.39 9.04 1.98
C VAL A 81 9.08 9.69 0.62
N GLY A 82 9.98 10.48 0.11
CA GLY A 82 9.81 11.09 -1.21
C GLY A 82 9.67 10.05 -2.34
N LEU A 83 10.33 10.24 -3.46
CA LEU A 83 10.19 9.38 -4.65
C LEU A 83 10.81 7.97 -4.50
N TRP A 84 11.52 7.70 -3.41
CA TRP A 84 12.42 6.54 -3.28
C TRP A 84 11.87 5.36 -2.50
N GLY A 85 10.64 5.41 -2.04
CA GLY A 85 10.02 4.32 -1.26
C GLY A 85 9.84 3.03 -2.07
N ARG A 86 9.90 1.90 -1.37
CA ARG A 86 9.67 0.56 -1.93
C ARG A 86 8.19 0.21 -2.12
N TYR A 87 7.30 1.02 -1.57
CA TYR A 87 5.85 0.82 -1.65
C TYR A 87 5.15 2.07 -2.15
N ILE A 88 4.00 1.87 -2.77
CA ILE A 88 3.07 2.94 -3.14
C ILE A 88 1.78 2.71 -2.39
N LEU A 89 1.33 3.73 -1.66
CA LEU A 89 0.06 3.77 -0.96
C LEU A 89 -0.92 4.65 -1.74
N LYS A 90 -2.12 4.13 -1.97
CA LYS A 90 -3.22 4.84 -2.61
C LYS A 90 -4.41 4.85 -1.65
N PRO A 91 -4.71 5.99 -1.01
CA PRO A 91 -5.82 6.12 -0.08
C PRO A 91 -7.16 6.20 -0.82
N GLN A 92 -8.24 6.07 -0.06
CA GLN A 92 -9.59 6.32 -0.53
C GLN A 92 -9.74 7.76 -1.07
N THR A 93 -10.36 7.91 -2.23
CA THR A 93 -10.68 9.21 -2.83
C THR A 93 -12.07 9.69 -2.38
N GLU A 94 -12.31 11.00 -2.46
CA GLU A 94 -13.64 11.58 -2.19
C GLU A 94 -14.62 11.37 -3.35
N GLN A 95 -14.09 11.27 -4.58
CA GLN A 95 -14.90 11.17 -5.81
C GLN A 95 -15.52 9.78 -6.03
N PHE A 96 -14.78 8.73 -5.68
CA PHE A 96 -15.18 7.34 -5.93
C PHE A 96 -15.09 6.53 -4.64
N LYS A 97 -16.21 5.96 -4.21
CA LYS A 97 -16.28 5.09 -3.04
C LYS A 97 -15.59 3.76 -3.32
N TYR A 98 -14.98 3.20 -2.29
CA TYR A 98 -14.36 1.86 -2.31
C TYR A 98 -13.23 1.69 -3.34
N MET A 99 -12.53 2.78 -3.70
CA MET A 99 -11.43 2.71 -4.66
C MET A 99 -10.32 1.73 -4.26
N PRO A 100 -9.84 1.71 -3.01
CA PRO A 100 -8.84 0.74 -2.57
C PRO A 100 -9.30 -0.71 -2.77
N GLU A 101 -10.54 -1.03 -2.39
CA GLU A 101 -11.12 -2.37 -2.51
C GLU A 101 -11.32 -2.77 -3.97
N VAL A 102 -11.76 -1.85 -4.82
CA VAL A 102 -11.93 -2.09 -6.28
C VAL A 102 -10.57 -2.32 -6.92
N GLU A 103 -9.55 -1.56 -6.56
CA GLU A 103 -8.21 -1.71 -7.10
C GLU A 103 -7.61 -3.06 -6.71
N ASP A 104 -7.69 -3.44 -5.44
CA ASP A 104 -7.18 -4.71 -4.95
C ASP A 104 -7.95 -5.91 -5.54
N LEU A 105 -9.27 -5.83 -5.61
CA LEU A 105 -10.10 -6.86 -6.26
C LEU A 105 -9.74 -7.03 -7.74
N THR A 106 -9.53 -5.93 -8.46
CA THR A 106 -9.14 -5.97 -9.88
C THR A 106 -7.81 -6.69 -10.07
N MET A 107 -6.84 -6.45 -9.18
CA MET A 107 -5.56 -7.15 -9.21
C MET A 107 -5.69 -8.64 -8.91
N HIS A 108 -6.54 -9.03 -7.96
CA HIS A 108 -6.84 -10.45 -7.71
C HIS A 108 -7.51 -11.12 -8.91
N LEU A 109 -8.44 -10.44 -9.59
CA LEU A 109 -9.07 -10.94 -10.81
C LEU A 109 -8.04 -11.12 -11.94
N ALA A 110 -7.08 -10.19 -12.07
CA ALA A 110 -5.98 -10.31 -13.01
C ALA A 110 -5.08 -11.52 -12.70
N GLU A 111 -4.76 -11.79 -11.44
CA GLU A 111 -4.04 -13.00 -11.03
C GLU A 111 -4.80 -14.27 -11.41
N LEU A 112 -6.11 -14.34 -11.18
CA LEU A 112 -6.95 -15.46 -11.59
C LEU A 112 -6.95 -15.65 -13.10
N ALA A 113 -6.88 -14.56 -13.86
CA ALA A 113 -6.74 -14.59 -15.32
C ALA A 113 -5.31 -14.91 -15.81
N LYS A 114 -4.38 -15.26 -14.92
CA LYS A 114 -2.98 -15.57 -15.22
C LYS A 114 -2.17 -14.38 -15.74
N VAL A 115 -2.59 -13.15 -15.46
CA VAL A 115 -1.82 -11.94 -15.70
C VAL A 115 -0.82 -11.77 -14.56
N ASN A 116 0.43 -11.46 -14.88
CA ASN A 116 1.42 -11.13 -13.87
C ASN A 116 1.12 -9.75 -13.26
N VAL A 117 0.92 -9.71 -11.96
CA VAL A 117 0.65 -8.49 -11.22
C VAL A 117 1.76 -8.18 -10.22
N VAL A 118 1.87 -6.91 -9.84
CA VAL A 118 2.76 -6.51 -8.73
C VAL A 118 2.22 -7.04 -7.40
N PRO A 119 3.08 -7.31 -6.41
CA PRO A 119 2.60 -7.63 -5.06
C PRO A 119 1.76 -6.49 -4.51
N HIS A 120 0.53 -6.78 -4.10
CA HIS A 120 -0.47 -5.79 -3.67
C HIS A 120 -1.29 -6.30 -2.50
N SER A 121 -1.95 -5.43 -1.81
CA SER A 121 -2.89 -5.74 -0.73
C SER A 121 -3.71 -4.52 -0.34
N LEU A 122 -4.79 -4.74 0.40
CA LEU A 122 -5.34 -3.70 1.26
C LEU A 122 -4.46 -3.54 2.51
N ILE A 123 -4.48 -2.35 3.10
CA ILE A 123 -3.84 -2.06 4.39
C ILE A 123 -4.74 -1.09 5.17
N ARG A 124 -4.66 -1.16 6.50
CA ARG A 124 -5.50 -0.34 7.38
C ARG A 124 -4.71 0.82 7.99
N PHE A 125 -5.29 2.01 7.92
CA PHE A 125 -4.82 3.18 8.66
C PHE A 125 -5.09 3.07 10.17
N ALA A 126 -4.45 3.93 10.94
CA ALA A 126 -4.64 3.97 12.39
C ALA A 126 -6.08 4.31 12.82
N ASP A 127 -6.85 4.99 11.99
CA ASP A 127 -8.27 5.30 12.19
C ASP A 127 -9.24 4.22 11.68
N GLY A 128 -8.72 3.10 11.16
CA GLY A 128 -9.50 1.96 10.67
C GLY A 128 -9.89 2.01 9.19
N GLU A 129 -9.68 3.13 8.51
CA GLU A 129 -9.94 3.26 7.06
C GLU A 129 -8.98 2.40 6.24
N LEU A 130 -9.43 1.96 5.06
CA LEU A 130 -8.62 1.14 4.16
C LEU A 130 -7.90 1.99 3.10
N ALA A 131 -6.72 1.52 2.73
CA ALA A 131 -5.96 1.98 1.58
C ALA A 131 -5.47 0.77 0.76
N TYR A 132 -5.15 1.00 -0.49
CA TYR A 132 -4.48 0.03 -1.35
C TYR A 132 -2.97 0.27 -1.29
N ILE A 133 -2.20 -0.82 -1.17
CA ILE A 133 -0.74 -0.77 -1.12
C ILE A 133 -0.14 -1.72 -2.14
N THR A 134 0.87 -1.25 -2.89
CA THR A 134 1.66 -2.09 -3.79
C THR A 134 3.13 -2.02 -3.47
N LYS A 135 3.82 -3.14 -3.67
CA LYS A 135 5.28 -3.15 -3.68
C LYS A 135 5.78 -2.72 -5.06
N ARG A 136 6.72 -1.79 -5.10
CA ARG A 136 7.32 -1.31 -6.35
C ARG A 136 8.25 -2.37 -6.94
N ILE A 137 8.08 -2.64 -8.23
CA ILE A 137 8.94 -3.52 -9.02
C ILE A 137 10.01 -2.75 -9.80
N ASP A 138 9.89 -1.42 -9.87
CA ASP A 138 10.85 -0.53 -10.53
C ASP A 138 12.03 -0.13 -9.62
N ARG A 139 12.31 -0.95 -8.59
CA ARG A 139 13.41 -0.74 -7.66
C ARG A 139 14.25 -2.00 -7.52
N THR A 140 15.58 -1.83 -7.53
CA THR A 140 16.50 -2.91 -7.15
C THR A 140 16.45 -3.15 -5.65
N SER A 141 17.06 -4.25 -5.19
CA SER A 141 17.25 -4.50 -3.74
C SER A 141 18.07 -3.42 -3.04
N LYS A 142 18.85 -2.65 -3.78
CA LYS A 142 19.65 -1.49 -3.31
C LYS A 142 18.87 -0.17 -3.36
N GLY A 143 17.62 -0.18 -3.82
CA GLY A 143 16.77 1.02 -3.95
C GLY A 143 16.98 1.83 -5.22
N GLU A 144 17.84 1.39 -6.14
CA GLU A 144 18.07 2.07 -7.42
C GLU A 144 16.83 1.95 -8.33
N LYS A 145 16.52 3.01 -9.06
CA LYS A 145 15.40 3.02 -9.99
C LYS A 145 15.72 2.26 -11.27
N LEU A 146 14.87 1.30 -11.62
CA LEU A 146 14.89 0.64 -12.92
C LEU A 146 14.10 1.48 -13.95
N PRO A 147 14.53 1.54 -15.20
CA PRO A 147 13.74 2.14 -16.27
C PRO A 147 12.39 1.43 -16.38
N MET A 148 11.33 2.21 -16.46
CA MET A 148 9.97 1.71 -16.68
C MET A 148 9.22 2.72 -17.52
N GLU A 149 8.56 2.25 -18.57
CA GLU A 149 7.73 3.05 -19.44
C GLU A 149 6.26 2.65 -19.27
N ASP A 150 5.39 3.65 -19.33
CA ASP A 150 3.95 3.44 -19.41
C ASP A 150 3.58 3.26 -20.87
N MET A 151 2.88 2.17 -21.19
CA MET A 151 2.44 1.86 -22.55
C MET A 151 1.34 2.79 -23.07
N CYS A 152 0.83 3.69 -22.21
CA CYS A 152 -0.17 4.70 -22.55
C CYS A 152 0.43 6.06 -22.94
N GLN A 153 1.73 6.17 -23.15
CA GLN A 153 2.38 7.39 -23.62
C GLN A 153 2.34 7.49 -25.15
#